data_8276d83fcca40f0b0ecb84d9dcaed0a7
#
_entry.id   8276d83fcca40f0b0ecb84d9dcaed0a7
#
_cell.length_a   1.000
_cell.length_b   1.000
_cell.length_c   1.000
_cell.angle_alpha   90.00
_cell.angle_beta   90.00
_cell.angle_gamma   90.00
#
_symmetry.space_group_name_H-M   'P 1'
#
loop_
_entity.id
_entity.type
_entity.pdbx_description
1 polymer ?
#
loop_
_entity_poly.entity_id
_entity_poly.type
_entity_poly.pdbx_seq_one_letter_code
_entity_poly.pdbx_strand_id
1 'polypeptide(L)'
;MKLQGAYSRNLGRIAHAIKAIITATLVLSALSGTAQSGNYDEPFRPQVHFSPRQHWTNDPNGLVYFHGEYHLFFQYNPFGDTWGHMSWGHAVSTDMLHWHELPVALPEKDGMMIFTGSIVVDRKNSSGFCSPGTECLVAIYTGSREPPQVHRQTQNVAFSRDNGRTWTQFAGNPVLDLEMGDFRDPSVTWNQETRRWTMAVSLPKEHKILFFASADLKSWSQKSEFGPAGNVAGDWECPDLLRVPSLDGKSSIWALKVGLNPGAPQGGSGEQYFLGNFDGQSFKLSTETGSHGWTNYGKDDYCAISFNGLPAGHAPVLLGWMNNWQYANRLPTSPWRGQMSLPRELSFTKDEAGIALKQEPIVKPLRGESRSISVQSSTDLSGVKLGDETAPFELDLHFDKPSEQTFGVRLYSDERHWTEFGFNRQKGEFYMDRSQSGAAPSPYFPARTTAPLVTQRPYDLKIIVDRSSVEAYAQNGTIAMTDLIYPAGQNSRIQLFSLSGRAVSVQGRTWTLKSIWK
;
A
#
# COMPACT_ATOMS: atom_id res chain seq x y z
N MET A 1 -61.20 -44.36 -53.71
CA MET A 1 -62.58 -43.83 -53.83
C MET A 1 -62.44 -42.31 -53.59
N LYS A 2 -62.38 -41.60 -54.69
CA LYS A 2 -63.33 -40.53 -55.10
C LYS A 2 -63.32 -39.33 -54.13
N LEU A 3 -63.17 -38.07 -54.44
CA LEU A 3 -63.14 -37.23 -55.67
C LEU A 3 -62.87 -35.82 -55.12
N GLN A 4 -61.97 -35.00 -55.74
CA GLN A 4 -62.29 -33.89 -56.64
C GLN A 4 -63.15 -32.82 -55.95
N GLY A 5 -62.91 -31.53 -56.05
CA GLY A 5 -62.29 -30.69 -57.08
C GLY A 5 -62.25 -29.26 -56.54
N ALA A 6 -61.38 -28.46 -56.86
CA ALA A 6 -61.19 -27.62 -58.05
C ALA A 6 -62.20 -26.48 -58.22
N TYR A 7 -61.60 -25.36 -58.51
CA TYR A 7 -62.02 -24.13 -59.22
C TYR A 7 -61.96 -22.85 -58.35
N SER A 8 -61.17 -21.96 -58.61
CA SER A 8 -60.57 -21.13 -59.67
C SER A 8 -61.16 -19.72 -59.71
N ARG A 9 -60.21 -18.79 -59.87
CA ARG A 9 -60.33 -17.51 -60.58
C ARG A 9 -61.15 -16.40 -59.90
N ASN A 10 -60.83 -15.15 -59.96
CA ASN A 10 -59.92 -14.32 -60.72
C ASN A 10 -59.90 -12.90 -60.19
N LEU A 11 -58.78 -12.22 -60.45
CA LEU A 11 -58.61 -10.84 -60.89
C LEU A 11 -59.09 -9.67 -60.03
N GLY A 12 -58.21 -8.80 -59.78
CA GLY A 12 -58.45 -7.39 -59.59
C GLY A 12 -57.26 -6.60 -59.05
N ARG A 13 -56.40 -6.18 -59.93
CA ARG A 13 -55.35 -5.17 -59.70
C ARG A 13 -55.84 -4.00 -58.90
N ILE A 14 -55.03 -3.54 -57.91
CA ILE A 14 -54.59 -2.13 -57.92
C ILE A 14 -53.34 -2.10 -57.00
N ALA A 15 -52.23 -1.65 -57.54
CA ALA A 15 -50.99 -1.37 -56.91
C ALA A 15 -51.10 -0.15 -56.00
N HIS A 16 -50.70 -0.28 -54.75
CA HIS A 16 -50.14 0.85 -54.04
C HIS A 16 -48.96 0.33 -53.21
N ALA A 17 -47.80 0.73 -53.68
CA ALA A 17 -46.55 0.54 -52.96
C ALA A 17 -46.58 1.32 -51.67
N ILE A 18 -46.64 0.63 -50.52
CA ILE A 18 -46.25 1.17 -49.25
C ILE A 18 -44.94 0.49 -48.87
N LYS A 19 -43.86 1.22 -49.14
CA LYS A 19 -42.55 0.90 -48.53
C LYS A 19 -42.70 0.99 -47.02
N ALA A 20 -42.87 -0.12 -46.36
CA ALA A 20 -42.62 -0.22 -44.93
C ALA A 20 -41.09 -0.18 -44.74
N ILE A 21 -40.56 0.99 -44.45
CA ILE A 21 -39.23 1.18 -43.92
C ILE A 21 -39.30 0.64 -42.48
N ILE A 22 -38.84 -0.59 -42.27
CA ILE A 22 -38.54 -1.10 -40.97
C ILE A 22 -37.25 -0.39 -40.53
N THR A 23 -37.40 0.74 -39.90
CA THR A 23 -36.31 1.36 -39.16
C THR A 23 -36.08 0.48 -37.93
N ALA A 24 -35.10 -0.41 -38.03
CA ALA A 24 -34.54 -1.09 -36.86
C ALA A 24 -33.85 -0.02 -36.03
N THR A 25 -34.60 0.55 -35.10
CA THR A 25 -34.03 1.36 -34.02
C THR A 25 -33.28 0.39 -33.12
N LEU A 26 -31.97 0.24 -33.37
CA LEU A 26 -31.05 -0.28 -32.37
C LEU A 26 -31.15 0.68 -31.18
N VAL A 27 -31.95 0.33 -30.21
CA VAL A 27 -31.83 0.87 -28.86
C VAL A 27 -30.50 0.31 -28.33
N LEU A 28 -29.39 1.03 -28.56
CA LEU A 28 -28.25 0.97 -27.71
C LEU A 28 -28.76 1.45 -26.35
N SER A 29 -29.22 0.53 -25.53
CA SER A 29 -29.25 0.73 -24.09
C SER A 29 -27.77 0.83 -23.67
N ALA A 30 -27.22 2.04 -23.74
CA ALA A 30 -26.11 2.41 -22.91
C ALA A 30 -26.58 2.05 -21.48
N LEU A 31 -26.13 0.93 -20.99
CA LEU A 31 -26.03 0.68 -19.57
C LEU A 31 -25.07 1.74 -19.05
N SER A 32 -25.59 2.97 -18.89
CA SER A 32 -25.09 3.91 -17.92
C SER A 32 -25.30 3.19 -16.60
N GLY A 33 -24.34 2.38 -16.21
CA GLY A 33 -24.19 2.00 -14.83
C GLY A 33 -24.14 3.33 -14.10
N THR A 34 -25.24 3.74 -13.50
CA THR A 34 -25.24 4.74 -12.45
C THR A 34 -24.25 4.18 -11.47
N ALA A 35 -23.03 4.70 -11.48
CA ALA A 35 -22.11 4.56 -10.36
C ALA A 35 -22.93 5.08 -9.19
N GLN A 36 -23.49 4.14 -8.42
CA GLN A 36 -24.13 4.46 -7.17
C GLN A 36 -23.00 5.05 -6.36
N SER A 37 -23.00 6.37 -6.18
CA SER A 37 -22.02 7.07 -5.36
C SER A 37 -22.16 6.47 -3.96
N GLY A 38 -21.35 5.48 -3.65
CA GLY A 38 -21.13 5.08 -2.29
C GLY A 38 -20.60 6.33 -1.61
N ASN A 39 -21.24 6.79 -0.57
CA ASN A 39 -20.87 8.05 0.08
C ASN A 39 -19.53 7.95 0.82
N TYR A 40 -18.89 6.77 0.89
CA TYR A 40 -17.71 6.48 1.70
C TYR A 40 -17.85 7.01 3.15
N ASP A 41 -19.08 6.92 3.70
CA ASP A 41 -19.43 7.39 5.04
C ASP A 41 -19.76 6.25 6.01
N GLU A 42 -19.54 5.00 5.60
CA GLU A 42 -19.79 3.83 6.44
C GLU A 42 -18.98 3.90 7.75
N PRO A 43 -19.44 3.29 8.82
CA PRO A 43 -18.64 3.19 10.05
C PRO A 43 -17.24 2.65 9.75
N PHE A 44 -16.20 3.30 10.30
CA PHE A 44 -14.80 2.97 10.09
C PHE A 44 -14.24 3.21 8.67
N ARG A 45 -15.02 3.71 7.71
CA ARG A 45 -14.52 4.05 6.39
C ARG A 45 -13.40 5.08 6.51
N PRO A 46 -12.16 4.77 6.07
CA PRO A 46 -11.08 5.73 6.14
C PRO A 46 -11.39 6.97 5.29
N GLN A 47 -10.99 8.13 5.76
CA GLN A 47 -11.25 9.40 5.11
C GLN A 47 -10.00 10.00 4.45
N VAL A 48 -8.82 9.53 4.83
CA VAL A 48 -7.54 9.98 4.24
C VAL A 48 -6.70 8.84 3.68
N HIS A 49 -7.17 7.60 3.83
CA HIS A 49 -6.52 6.40 3.30
C HIS A 49 -7.38 5.76 2.22
N PHE A 50 -6.74 5.24 1.17
CA PHE A 50 -7.46 4.50 0.13
C PHE A 50 -8.05 3.19 0.71
N SER A 51 -9.29 2.92 0.38
CA SER A 51 -9.93 1.61 0.51
C SER A 51 -10.80 1.35 -0.71
N PRO A 52 -10.93 0.12 -1.21
CA PRO A 52 -11.85 -0.16 -2.30
C PRO A 52 -13.27 0.15 -1.86
N ARG A 53 -14.11 0.48 -2.80
CA ARG A 53 -15.52 0.78 -2.53
C ARG A 53 -16.22 -0.37 -1.81
N GLN A 54 -15.88 -1.60 -2.17
CA GLN A 54 -16.41 -2.83 -1.58
C GLN A 54 -15.38 -3.96 -1.71
N HIS A 55 -15.63 -5.06 -1.00
CA HIS A 55 -14.90 -6.30 -1.06
C HIS A 55 -13.49 -6.24 -0.45
N TRP A 56 -12.78 -7.34 -0.54
CA TRP A 56 -11.45 -7.52 0.02
C TRP A 56 -10.36 -6.82 -0.78
N THR A 57 -9.42 -6.21 -0.08
CA THR A 57 -8.11 -5.84 -0.63
C THR A 57 -6.98 -6.21 0.33
N ASN A 58 -5.84 -6.62 -0.23
CA ASN A 58 -4.57 -6.69 0.46
C ASN A 58 -3.48 -5.93 -0.33
N ASP A 59 -2.37 -6.49 -0.65
CA ASP A 59 -1.15 -5.86 -1.16
C ASP A 59 -1.39 -4.82 -2.25
N PRO A 60 -0.77 -3.65 -2.20
CA PRO A 60 -0.64 -2.79 -3.36
C PRO A 60 0.19 -3.50 -4.43
N ASN A 61 -0.15 -3.27 -5.68
CA ASN A 61 0.52 -3.85 -6.84
C ASN A 61 0.79 -2.77 -7.86
N GLY A 62 1.81 -2.98 -8.69
CA GLY A 62 2.00 -2.23 -9.91
C GLY A 62 1.96 -0.71 -9.76
N LEU A 63 2.42 -0.17 -8.62
CA LEU A 63 2.46 1.27 -8.41
C LEU A 63 3.31 1.93 -9.48
N VAL A 64 2.70 2.81 -10.28
CA VAL A 64 3.41 3.48 -11.39
C VAL A 64 2.86 4.88 -11.66
N TYR A 65 3.77 5.81 -11.98
CA TYR A 65 3.41 7.12 -12.53
C TYR A 65 3.56 7.10 -14.04
N PHE A 66 2.48 7.45 -14.74
CA PHE A 66 2.46 7.46 -16.19
C PHE A 66 1.52 8.56 -16.73
N HIS A 67 2.04 9.40 -17.64
CA HIS A 67 1.29 10.47 -18.32
C HIS A 67 0.44 11.37 -17.40
N GLY A 68 0.98 11.74 -16.23
CA GLY A 68 0.30 12.65 -15.29
C GLY A 68 -0.61 11.94 -14.28
N GLU A 69 -0.72 10.63 -14.34
CA GLU A 69 -1.51 9.83 -13.41
C GLU A 69 -0.62 8.91 -12.57
N TYR A 70 -0.91 8.82 -11.28
CA TYR A 70 -0.45 7.76 -10.40
C TYR A 70 -1.45 6.62 -10.47
N HIS A 71 -0.97 5.42 -10.70
CA HIS A 71 -1.78 4.21 -10.73
C HIS A 71 -1.49 3.38 -9.48
N LEU A 72 -2.54 2.96 -8.82
CA LEU A 72 -2.55 1.98 -7.74
C LEU A 72 -3.33 0.76 -8.21
N PHE A 73 -2.63 -0.33 -8.42
CA PHE A 73 -3.27 -1.65 -8.51
C PHE A 73 -3.20 -2.30 -7.13
N PHE A 74 -4.07 -3.26 -6.88
CA PHE A 74 -4.12 -3.90 -5.57
C PHE A 74 -4.71 -5.31 -5.68
N GLN A 75 -4.28 -6.19 -4.81
CA GLN A 75 -4.90 -7.50 -4.64
C GLN A 75 -6.36 -7.31 -4.27
N TYR A 76 -7.24 -7.94 -5.03
CA TYR A 76 -8.68 -7.72 -4.92
C TYR A 76 -9.47 -9.02 -5.12
N ASN A 77 -10.41 -9.29 -4.22
CA ASN A 77 -11.42 -10.32 -4.43
C ASN A 77 -12.70 -9.65 -4.98
N PRO A 78 -13.03 -9.78 -6.27
CA PRO A 78 -14.21 -9.10 -6.81
C PRO A 78 -15.55 -9.69 -6.36
N PHE A 79 -15.54 -10.80 -5.59
CA PHE A 79 -16.74 -11.54 -5.22
C PHE A 79 -17.09 -11.50 -3.73
N GLY A 80 -16.19 -10.97 -2.88
CA GLY A 80 -16.43 -10.96 -1.44
C GLY A 80 -15.38 -10.21 -0.63
N ASP A 81 -15.61 -10.14 0.68
CA ASP A 81 -14.81 -9.40 1.63
C ASP A 81 -13.81 -10.27 2.43
N THR A 82 -13.45 -11.42 1.89
CA THR A 82 -12.43 -12.33 2.42
C THR A 82 -11.39 -12.63 1.35
N TRP A 83 -10.18 -13.03 1.76
CA TRP A 83 -9.14 -13.42 0.83
C TRP A 83 -9.56 -14.60 -0.04
N GLY A 84 -9.30 -14.53 -1.32
CA GLY A 84 -9.61 -15.52 -2.35
C GLY A 84 -9.86 -14.86 -3.70
N HIS A 85 -9.90 -15.61 -4.78
CA HIS A 85 -10.18 -15.10 -6.13
C HIS A 85 -9.31 -13.91 -6.54
N MET A 86 -8.02 -13.95 -6.16
CA MET A 86 -7.14 -12.80 -6.31
C MET A 86 -7.07 -12.34 -7.76
N SER A 87 -7.44 -11.09 -7.92
CA SER A 87 -7.42 -10.31 -9.15
C SER A 87 -6.72 -8.98 -8.85
N TRP A 88 -6.34 -8.21 -9.85
CA TRP A 88 -5.87 -6.84 -9.63
C TRP A 88 -7.02 -5.84 -9.79
N GLY A 89 -7.43 -5.22 -8.67
CA GLY A 89 -8.18 -3.97 -8.69
C GLY A 89 -7.31 -2.84 -9.21
N HIS A 90 -7.92 -1.69 -9.55
CA HIS A 90 -7.21 -0.55 -10.11
C HIS A 90 -7.83 0.77 -9.67
N ALA A 91 -7.00 1.72 -9.29
CA ALA A 91 -7.38 3.11 -9.05
C ALA A 91 -6.33 4.06 -9.61
N VAL A 92 -6.75 5.28 -9.95
CA VAL A 92 -5.87 6.34 -10.48
C VAL A 92 -6.02 7.61 -9.65
N SER A 93 -4.95 8.40 -9.59
CA SER A 93 -4.90 9.68 -8.90
C SER A 93 -3.95 10.64 -9.59
N THR A 94 -4.15 11.94 -9.44
CA THR A 94 -3.20 12.97 -9.87
C THR A 94 -2.27 13.45 -8.75
N ASP A 95 -2.51 13.01 -7.50
CA ASP A 95 -1.79 13.49 -6.32
C ASP A 95 -1.47 12.40 -5.28
N MET A 96 -1.71 11.12 -5.59
CA MET A 96 -1.57 9.94 -4.72
C MET A 96 -2.52 9.92 -3.50
N LEU A 97 -3.46 10.85 -3.40
CA LEU A 97 -4.39 10.97 -2.28
C LEU A 97 -5.85 10.78 -2.75
N HIS A 98 -6.28 11.57 -3.74
CA HIS A 98 -7.64 11.49 -4.28
C HIS A 98 -7.70 10.42 -5.37
N TRP A 99 -8.12 9.23 -4.99
CA TRP A 99 -8.17 8.05 -5.86
C TRP A 99 -9.53 7.89 -6.52
N HIS A 100 -9.51 7.56 -7.80
CA HIS A 100 -10.67 7.16 -8.59
C HIS A 100 -10.54 5.70 -8.98
N GLU A 101 -11.45 4.86 -8.46
CA GLU A 101 -11.45 3.41 -8.73
C GLU A 101 -11.92 3.13 -10.15
N LEU A 102 -11.21 2.25 -10.84
CA LEU A 102 -11.46 1.79 -12.20
C LEU A 102 -11.92 0.32 -12.19
N PRO A 103 -12.40 -0.23 -13.31
CA PRO A 103 -12.69 -1.65 -13.43
C PRO A 103 -11.46 -2.51 -13.12
N VAL A 104 -11.72 -3.76 -12.68
CA VAL A 104 -10.67 -4.78 -12.44
C VAL A 104 -9.76 -4.88 -13.67
N ALA A 105 -8.45 -4.70 -13.44
CA ALA A 105 -7.46 -4.66 -14.51
C ALA A 105 -7.05 -6.05 -15.00
N LEU A 106 -6.73 -6.93 -14.06
CA LEU A 106 -6.31 -8.31 -14.34
C LEU A 106 -7.17 -9.26 -13.49
N PRO A 107 -8.23 -9.84 -14.06
CA PRO A 107 -9.07 -10.80 -13.34
C PRO A 107 -8.41 -12.16 -13.21
N GLU A 108 -8.73 -12.88 -12.12
CA GLU A 108 -8.54 -14.32 -12.04
C GLU A 108 -9.12 -14.99 -13.28
N LYS A 109 -8.38 -15.92 -13.87
CA LYS A 109 -8.81 -16.59 -15.08
C LYS A 109 -8.33 -18.03 -15.15
N ASP A 110 -9.20 -18.94 -15.57
CA ASP A 110 -8.91 -20.36 -15.79
C ASP A 110 -8.25 -21.03 -14.57
N GLY A 111 -8.70 -20.63 -13.36
CA GLY A 111 -8.20 -21.13 -12.08
C GLY A 111 -6.78 -20.65 -11.74
N MET A 112 -6.29 -19.61 -12.40
CA MET A 112 -5.04 -18.93 -12.05
C MET A 112 -5.37 -17.59 -11.40
N MET A 113 -5.08 -17.45 -10.12
CA MET A 113 -5.13 -16.19 -9.39
C MET A 113 -3.97 -15.28 -9.80
N ILE A 114 -4.22 -13.99 -9.78
CA ILE A 114 -3.23 -12.94 -10.08
C ILE A 114 -2.68 -12.41 -8.75
N PHE A 115 -1.50 -12.87 -8.37
CA PHE A 115 -0.82 -12.45 -7.15
C PHE A 115 0.01 -11.18 -7.35
N THR A 116 0.71 -10.77 -6.31
CA THR A 116 1.48 -9.53 -6.25
C THR A 116 2.51 -9.41 -7.38
N GLY A 117 2.80 -8.18 -7.77
CA GLY A 117 3.76 -7.84 -8.81
C GLY A 117 3.91 -6.35 -9.03
N SER A 118 4.62 -5.98 -10.06
CA SER A 118 4.98 -4.60 -10.38
C SER A 118 4.59 -4.19 -11.81
N ILE A 119 4.53 -2.89 -12.07
CA ILE A 119 4.35 -2.33 -13.41
C ILE A 119 5.52 -1.40 -13.73
N VAL A 120 6.00 -1.49 -14.95
CA VAL A 120 7.03 -0.60 -15.49
C VAL A 120 6.54 0.15 -16.71
N VAL A 121 7.12 1.33 -16.96
CA VAL A 121 6.93 2.07 -18.22
C VAL A 121 8.01 1.63 -19.22
N ASP A 122 7.62 0.93 -20.26
CA ASP A 122 8.53 0.55 -21.34
C ASP A 122 8.69 1.70 -22.35
N ARG A 123 9.51 2.69 -21.96
CA ARG A 123 9.74 3.92 -22.73
C ARG A 123 10.39 3.70 -24.09
N LYS A 124 11.09 2.57 -24.27
CA LYS A 124 11.85 2.26 -25.47
C LYS A 124 11.23 1.14 -26.29
N ASN A 125 10.04 0.66 -25.88
CA ASN A 125 9.42 -0.51 -26.48
C ASN A 125 10.37 -1.71 -26.55
N SER A 126 11.15 -1.91 -25.50
CA SER A 126 12.11 -3.04 -25.41
C SER A 126 11.40 -4.39 -25.44
N SER A 127 10.18 -4.46 -24.94
CA SER A 127 9.33 -5.64 -24.96
C SER A 127 8.69 -5.93 -26.32
N GLY A 128 8.59 -4.90 -27.19
CA GLY A 128 7.82 -4.98 -28.43
C GLY A 128 6.29 -4.98 -28.23
N PHE A 129 5.82 -4.70 -27.02
CA PHE A 129 4.39 -4.67 -26.71
C PHE A 129 3.72 -3.34 -27.05
N CYS A 130 4.47 -2.24 -27.03
CA CYS A 130 3.94 -0.91 -27.30
C CYS A 130 3.66 -0.72 -28.81
N SER A 131 2.81 0.23 -29.14
CA SER A 131 2.64 0.65 -30.53
C SER A 131 3.93 1.30 -31.06
N PRO A 132 4.21 1.24 -32.36
CA PRO A 132 5.41 1.86 -32.91
C PRO A 132 5.53 3.34 -32.53
N GLY A 133 6.69 3.71 -31.98
CA GLY A 133 6.98 5.10 -31.58
C GLY A 133 6.29 5.58 -30.29
N THR A 134 5.65 4.69 -29.54
CA THR A 134 4.99 5.02 -28.27
C THR A 134 5.63 4.26 -27.10
N GLU A 135 5.35 4.72 -25.89
CA GLU A 135 5.61 4.00 -24.65
C GLU A 135 4.34 3.32 -24.15
N CYS A 136 4.44 2.32 -23.28
CA CYS A 136 3.31 1.60 -22.72
C CYS A 136 3.61 1.05 -21.32
N LEU A 137 2.57 0.62 -20.62
CA LEU A 137 2.70 -0.04 -19.34
C LEU A 137 2.87 -1.54 -19.54
N VAL A 138 3.79 -2.14 -18.77
CA VAL A 138 4.00 -3.59 -18.74
C VAL A 138 3.94 -4.05 -17.30
N ALA A 139 2.97 -4.92 -16.99
CA ALA A 139 2.81 -5.57 -15.71
C ALA A 139 3.59 -6.90 -15.70
N ILE A 140 4.32 -7.13 -14.62
CA ILE A 140 4.98 -8.41 -14.32
C ILE A 140 4.39 -8.87 -12.98
N TYR A 141 3.76 -10.02 -12.96
CA TYR A 141 2.98 -10.49 -11.82
C TYR A 141 3.14 -11.99 -11.62
N THR A 142 2.87 -12.45 -10.40
CA THR A 142 2.82 -13.88 -10.12
C THR A 142 1.46 -14.44 -10.47
N GLY A 143 1.42 -15.44 -11.35
CA GLY A 143 0.26 -16.29 -11.54
C GLY A 143 0.33 -17.48 -10.59
N SER A 144 -0.67 -17.64 -9.72
CA SER A 144 -0.72 -18.72 -8.74
C SER A 144 -1.84 -19.72 -9.06
N ARG A 145 -1.48 -20.99 -9.12
CA ARG A 145 -2.42 -22.10 -9.19
C ARG A 145 -2.42 -22.84 -7.86
N GLU A 146 -3.60 -23.04 -7.29
CA GLU A 146 -3.78 -23.66 -5.99
C GLU A 146 -4.55 -24.98 -6.11
N PRO A 147 -4.49 -25.88 -5.11
CA PRO A 147 -5.28 -27.10 -5.10
C PRO A 147 -6.77 -26.84 -5.42
N PRO A 148 -7.44 -27.73 -6.16
CA PRO A 148 -7.03 -29.08 -6.58
C PRO A 148 -6.06 -29.14 -7.77
N GLN A 149 -5.63 -28.01 -8.32
CA GLN A 149 -4.59 -27.96 -9.34
C GLN A 149 -3.21 -28.19 -8.70
N VAL A 150 -2.18 -28.38 -9.53
CA VAL A 150 -0.80 -28.40 -9.03
C VAL A 150 -0.46 -27.03 -8.47
N HIS A 151 -0.08 -26.96 -7.20
CA HIS A 151 0.40 -25.73 -6.59
C HIS A 151 1.65 -25.28 -7.32
N ARG A 152 1.55 -24.15 -8.02
CA ARG A 152 2.64 -23.61 -8.85
C ARG A 152 2.51 -22.11 -9.00
N GLN A 153 3.61 -21.42 -8.77
CA GLN A 153 3.74 -19.98 -8.94
C GLN A 153 4.74 -19.67 -10.05
N THR A 154 4.32 -18.83 -10.99
CA THR A 154 5.10 -18.46 -12.17
C THR A 154 5.05 -16.95 -12.39
N GLN A 155 6.08 -16.35 -13.03
CA GLN A 155 6.02 -14.95 -13.38
C GLN A 155 5.45 -14.78 -14.77
N ASN A 156 4.50 -13.86 -14.88
CA ASN A 156 3.68 -13.63 -16.06
C ASN A 156 3.71 -12.16 -16.45
N VAL A 157 3.34 -11.86 -17.68
CA VAL A 157 3.35 -10.50 -18.24
C VAL A 157 1.98 -10.17 -18.83
N ALA A 158 1.54 -8.93 -18.57
CA ALA A 158 0.46 -8.27 -19.31
C ALA A 158 0.90 -6.85 -19.70
N PHE A 159 0.26 -6.27 -20.70
CA PHE A 159 0.60 -4.93 -21.15
C PHE A 159 -0.65 -4.11 -21.46
N SER A 160 -0.52 -2.79 -21.34
CA SER A 160 -1.56 -1.81 -21.66
C SER A 160 -1.00 -0.73 -22.58
N ARG A 161 -1.77 -0.38 -23.63
CA ARG A 161 -1.45 0.67 -24.61
C ARG A 161 -2.32 1.91 -24.46
N ASP A 162 -3.18 1.94 -23.47
CA ASP A 162 -4.22 2.95 -23.24
C ASP A 162 -4.20 3.50 -21.81
N ASN A 163 -3.01 3.78 -21.29
CA ASN A 163 -2.79 4.29 -19.92
C ASN A 163 -3.40 3.40 -18.83
N GLY A 164 -3.23 2.08 -18.96
CA GLY A 164 -3.70 1.14 -17.95
C GLY A 164 -5.20 0.86 -17.95
N ARG A 165 -5.97 1.36 -18.92
CA ARG A 165 -7.43 1.18 -18.95
C ARG A 165 -7.83 -0.23 -19.36
N THR A 166 -7.07 -0.83 -20.30
CA THR A 166 -7.25 -2.23 -20.68
C THR A 166 -5.92 -2.96 -20.70
N TRP A 167 -5.97 -4.27 -20.45
CA TRP A 167 -4.79 -5.11 -20.31
C TRP A 167 -4.88 -6.34 -21.21
N THR A 168 -3.78 -6.66 -21.86
CA THR A 168 -3.63 -7.87 -22.68
C THR A 168 -2.57 -8.77 -22.04
N GLN A 169 -2.95 -9.97 -21.63
CA GLN A 169 -2.01 -10.98 -21.17
C GLN A 169 -1.14 -11.45 -22.33
N PHE A 170 0.15 -11.61 -22.09
CA PHE A 170 1.09 -12.09 -23.11
C PHE A 170 0.83 -13.56 -23.42
N ALA A 171 0.67 -13.89 -24.72
CA ALA A 171 0.39 -15.26 -25.16
C ALA A 171 1.52 -16.25 -24.85
N GLY A 172 2.76 -15.74 -24.65
CA GLY A 172 3.92 -16.56 -24.29
C GLY A 172 4.14 -16.74 -22.79
N ASN A 173 3.16 -16.41 -21.95
CA ASN A 173 3.24 -16.69 -20.51
C ASN A 173 3.27 -18.19 -20.20
N PRO A 174 3.95 -18.60 -19.11
CA PRO A 174 4.77 -17.78 -18.22
C PRO A 174 6.11 -17.35 -18.85
N VAL A 175 6.64 -16.17 -18.44
CA VAL A 175 7.96 -15.69 -18.87
C VAL A 175 9.09 -16.17 -17.97
N LEU A 176 8.76 -16.65 -16.77
CA LEU A 176 9.70 -17.26 -15.84
C LEU A 176 9.00 -18.29 -14.96
N ASP A 177 9.52 -19.50 -14.95
CA ASP A 177 8.97 -20.62 -14.24
C ASP A 177 10.12 -21.50 -13.71
N LEU A 178 10.21 -21.65 -12.40
CA LEU A 178 11.19 -22.49 -11.72
C LEU A 178 10.62 -23.84 -11.28
N GLU A 179 9.38 -24.14 -11.69
CA GLU A 179 8.63 -25.37 -11.32
C GLU A 179 8.37 -25.51 -9.82
N MET A 180 8.20 -24.36 -9.12
CA MET A 180 8.03 -24.29 -7.67
C MET A 180 6.61 -23.83 -7.27
N GLY A 181 6.18 -24.23 -6.07
CA GLY A 181 4.92 -23.76 -5.46
C GLY A 181 5.06 -22.38 -4.80
N ASP A 182 6.24 -22.05 -4.28
CA ASP A 182 6.52 -20.80 -3.59
C ASP A 182 7.61 -20.02 -4.33
N PHE A 183 7.20 -19.17 -5.28
CA PHE A 183 8.07 -18.31 -6.09
C PHE A 183 7.28 -17.09 -6.56
N ARG A 184 7.34 -15.96 -5.84
CA ARG A 184 6.37 -14.87 -6.01
C ARG A 184 6.89 -13.46 -5.80
N ASP A 185 6.04 -12.50 -6.15
CA ASP A 185 6.12 -11.07 -5.88
C ASP A 185 7.27 -10.39 -6.64
N PRO A 186 7.25 -10.38 -7.99
CA PRO A 186 8.30 -9.76 -8.77
C PRO A 186 8.24 -8.23 -8.69
N SER A 187 9.30 -7.61 -8.16
CA SER A 187 9.57 -6.18 -8.27
C SER A 187 10.53 -5.93 -9.42
N VAL A 188 10.10 -5.18 -10.42
CA VAL A 188 10.87 -4.92 -11.64
C VAL A 188 11.17 -3.44 -11.78
N THR A 189 12.42 -3.12 -12.08
CA THR A 189 12.87 -1.75 -12.32
C THR A 189 13.88 -1.69 -13.46
N TRP A 190 14.03 -0.52 -14.10
CA TRP A 190 15.06 -0.29 -15.09
C TRP A 190 16.39 0.09 -14.45
N ASN A 191 17.42 -0.68 -14.69
CA ASN A 191 18.77 -0.36 -14.26
C ASN A 191 19.51 0.45 -15.34
N GLN A 192 19.84 1.71 -15.03
CA GLN A 192 20.47 2.64 -15.97
C GLN A 192 21.92 2.25 -16.31
N GLU A 193 22.63 1.66 -15.36
CA GLU A 193 24.06 1.33 -15.50
C GLU A 193 24.26 0.13 -16.43
N THR A 194 23.44 -0.92 -16.21
CA THR A 194 23.50 -2.14 -17.04
C THR A 194 22.64 -2.05 -18.29
N ARG A 195 21.76 -1.06 -18.40
CA ARG A 195 20.75 -0.91 -19.46
C ARG A 195 19.89 -2.18 -19.61
N ARG A 196 19.44 -2.73 -18.48
CA ARG A 196 18.62 -3.93 -18.39
C ARG A 196 17.49 -3.71 -17.41
N TRP A 197 16.44 -4.46 -17.59
CA TRP A 197 15.42 -4.65 -16.56
C TRP A 197 15.99 -5.56 -15.48
N THR A 198 15.84 -5.17 -14.23
CA THR A 198 16.17 -5.98 -13.05
C THR A 198 14.88 -6.42 -12.41
N MET A 199 14.76 -7.70 -12.09
CA MET A 199 13.69 -8.27 -11.29
C MET A 199 14.27 -8.78 -9.98
N ALA A 200 13.71 -8.37 -8.86
CA ALA A 200 13.86 -9.01 -7.56
C ALA A 200 12.59 -9.83 -7.31
N VAL A 201 12.71 -11.11 -6.99
CA VAL A 201 11.57 -12.01 -6.77
C VAL A 201 11.86 -12.97 -5.62
N SER A 202 10.86 -13.28 -4.82
CA SER A 202 11.04 -14.04 -3.60
C SER A 202 11.02 -15.57 -3.81
N LEU A 203 11.90 -16.26 -3.11
CA LEU A 203 11.77 -17.65 -2.70
C LEU A 203 11.40 -17.66 -1.21
N PRO A 204 10.12 -17.61 -0.86
CA PRO A 204 9.66 -17.35 0.50
C PRO A 204 10.20 -18.29 1.55
N LYS A 205 10.14 -19.57 1.30
CA LYS A 205 10.54 -20.63 2.26
C LYS A 205 12.06 -20.73 2.45
N GLU A 206 12.81 -20.39 1.42
CA GLU A 206 14.28 -20.38 1.46
C GLU A 206 14.84 -19.10 2.03
N HIS A 207 14.00 -18.10 2.31
CA HIS A 207 14.39 -16.75 2.76
C HIS A 207 15.43 -16.14 1.81
N LYS A 208 15.12 -16.20 0.49
CA LYS A 208 15.98 -15.67 -0.55
C LYS A 208 15.22 -14.73 -1.48
N ILE A 209 15.94 -13.72 -1.95
CA ILE A 209 15.52 -12.88 -3.06
C ILE A 209 16.43 -13.20 -4.23
N LEU A 210 15.83 -13.66 -5.33
CA LEU A 210 16.55 -13.91 -6.58
C LEU A 210 16.55 -12.65 -7.43
N PHE A 211 17.71 -12.35 -8.04
CA PHE A 211 17.83 -11.26 -8.98
C PHE A 211 17.97 -11.79 -10.40
N PHE A 212 17.13 -11.30 -11.29
CA PHE A 212 17.17 -11.61 -12.72
C PHE A 212 17.38 -10.34 -13.53
N ALA A 213 17.95 -10.50 -14.73
CA ALA A 213 18.09 -9.43 -15.71
C ALA A 213 17.44 -9.81 -17.05
N SER A 214 16.81 -8.83 -17.70
CA SER A 214 16.17 -8.97 -19.00
C SER A 214 16.47 -7.79 -19.91
N ALA A 215 16.52 -8.05 -21.21
CA ALA A 215 16.57 -7.01 -22.25
C ALA A 215 15.17 -6.60 -22.73
N ASP A 216 14.18 -7.48 -22.58
CA ASP A 216 12.92 -7.46 -23.31
C ASP A 216 11.68 -7.76 -22.44
N LEU A 217 11.84 -7.87 -21.10
CA LEU A 217 10.79 -8.24 -20.15
C LEU A 217 10.16 -9.63 -20.36
N LYS A 218 10.64 -10.39 -21.34
CA LYS A 218 10.13 -11.72 -21.70
C LYS A 218 11.11 -12.83 -21.40
N SER A 219 12.39 -12.54 -21.58
CA SER A 219 13.47 -13.51 -21.37
C SER A 219 14.32 -13.06 -20.20
N TRP A 220 14.38 -13.88 -19.16
CA TRP A 220 15.04 -13.55 -17.91
C TRP A 220 16.22 -14.47 -17.63
N SER A 221 17.34 -13.92 -17.18
CA SER A 221 18.52 -14.67 -16.75
C SER A 221 18.84 -14.34 -15.30
N GLN A 222 18.93 -15.36 -14.45
CA GLN A 222 19.34 -15.19 -13.05
C GLN A 222 20.77 -14.66 -12.98
N LYS A 223 21.00 -13.71 -12.09
CA LYS A 223 22.30 -13.05 -11.87
C LYS A 223 22.87 -13.39 -10.51
N SER A 224 22.05 -13.34 -9.48
CA SER A 224 22.47 -13.57 -8.10
C SER A 224 21.28 -13.90 -7.21
N GLU A 225 21.58 -14.11 -5.94
CA GLU A 225 20.59 -14.22 -4.86
C GLU A 225 21.07 -13.43 -3.64
N PHE A 226 20.14 -13.04 -2.77
CA PHE A 226 20.40 -12.44 -1.47
C PHE A 226 19.60 -13.20 -0.41
N GLY A 227 20.21 -13.44 0.74
CA GLY A 227 19.61 -14.14 1.86
C GLY A 227 20.15 -15.57 2.04
N PRO A 228 19.79 -16.23 3.17
CA PRO A 228 19.02 -15.66 4.29
C PRO A 228 19.80 -14.59 5.06
N ALA A 229 19.09 -13.56 5.56
CA ALA A 229 19.64 -12.48 6.38
C ALA A 229 18.54 -11.84 7.25
N GLY A 230 18.92 -11.12 8.30
CA GLY A 230 17.96 -10.46 9.20
C GLY A 230 17.02 -11.44 9.88
N ASN A 231 15.73 -11.17 9.85
CA ASN A 231 14.70 -12.05 10.43
C ASN A 231 14.22 -13.08 9.41
N VAL A 232 14.27 -14.34 9.77
CA VAL A 232 13.89 -15.52 8.97
C VAL A 232 12.80 -16.36 9.67
N ALA A 233 12.02 -15.78 10.57
CA ALA A 233 11.02 -16.51 11.32
C ALA A 233 9.75 -16.84 10.53
N GLY A 234 9.58 -16.28 9.34
CA GLY A 234 8.44 -16.52 8.46
C GLY A 234 8.81 -16.36 6.99
N ASP A 235 7.84 -16.57 6.13
CA ASP A 235 8.02 -16.48 4.68
C ASP A 235 8.44 -15.08 4.26
N TRP A 236 9.39 -14.98 3.33
CA TRP A 236 9.80 -13.72 2.74
C TRP A 236 8.96 -13.41 1.51
N GLU A 237 8.34 -12.21 1.48
CA GLU A 237 7.42 -11.79 0.44
C GLU A 237 7.71 -10.35 0.00
N CYS A 238 7.10 -9.91 -1.09
CA CYS A 238 7.05 -8.52 -1.54
C CYS A 238 8.43 -7.81 -1.54
N PRO A 239 9.47 -8.36 -2.19
CA PRO A 239 10.75 -7.68 -2.25
C PRO A 239 10.62 -6.37 -3.03
N ASP A 240 11.30 -5.32 -2.57
CA ASP A 240 11.40 -4.07 -3.32
C ASP A 240 12.82 -3.51 -3.24
N LEU A 241 13.44 -3.23 -4.39
CA LEU A 241 14.82 -2.76 -4.51
C LEU A 241 14.83 -1.28 -4.90
N LEU A 242 15.18 -0.41 -3.97
CA LEU A 242 15.06 1.03 -4.08
C LEU A 242 16.41 1.73 -4.02
N ARG A 243 16.55 2.82 -4.75
CA ARG A 243 17.65 3.77 -4.56
C ARG A 243 17.14 4.95 -3.73
N VAL A 244 17.53 5.01 -2.47
CA VAL A 244 17.07 6.00 -1.49
C VAL A 244 18.07 7.14 -1.40
N PRO A 245 17.65 8.41 -1.59
CA PRO A 245 18.54 9.56 -1.45
C PRO A 245 18.81 9.89 0.02
N SER A 246 19.96 10.50 0.30
CA SER A 246 20.19 11.18 1.57
C SER A 246 19.24 12.37 1.73
N LEU A 247 18.96 12.78 2.96
CA LEU A 247 18.08 13.90 3.25
C LEU A 247 18.53 15.22 2.58
N ASP A 248 19.84 15.41 2.39
CA ASP A 248 20.41 16.57 1.69
C ASP A 248 20.54 16.40 0.17
N GLY A 249 20.12 15.24 -0.36
CA GLY A 249 20.14 14.90 -1.78
C GLY A 249 21.53 14.67 -2.40
N LYS A 250 22.62 14.71 -1.60
CA LYS A 250 24.00 14.63 -2.13
C LYS A 250 24.49 13.23 -2.37
N SER A 251 23.87 12.24 -1.76
CA SER A 251 24.23 10.82 -1.88
C SER A 251 23.00 9.95 -1.97
N SER A 252 23.19 8.68 -2.27
CA SER A 252 22.12 7.69 -2.26
C SER A 252 22.65 6.33 -1.82
N ILE A 253 21.79 5.50 -1.27
CA ILE A 253 22.07 4.11 -0.88
C ILE A 253 21.00 3.21 -1.48
N TRP A 254 21.34 1.96 -1.75
CA TRP A 254 20.35 0.96 -2.11
C TRP A 254 19.70 0.38 -0.85
N ALA A 255 18.39 0.27 -0.88
CA ALA A 255 17.61 -0.45 0.11
C ALA A 255 16.92 -1.63 -0.56
N LEU A 256 17.06 -2.81 0.01
CA LEU A 256 16.28 -3.98 -0.30
C LEU A 256 15.27 -4.18 0.84
N LYS A 257 13.99 -3.98 0.54
CA LYS A 257 12.90 -4.20 1.48
C LYS A 257 12.30 -5.59 1.25
N VAL A 258 11.91 -6.25 2.32
CA VAL A 258 11.34 -7.62 2.29
C VAL A 258 10.25 -7.75 3.35
N GLY A 259 9.06 -8.17 2.94
CA GLY A 259 7.99 -8.58 3.83
C GLY A 259 8.32 -9.89 4.55
N LEU A 260 7.75 -10.06 5.73
CA LEU A 260 7.90 -11.27 6.55
C LEU A 260 6.56 -11.65 7.15
N ASN A 261 6.11 -12.92 6.94
CA ASN A 261 4.86 -13.41 7.51
C ASN A 261 4.90 -14.94 7.77
N PRO A 262 4.61 -15.38 9.04
CA PRO A 262 4.55 -14.61 10.27
C PRO A 262 5.95 -14.27 10.79
N GLY A 263 6.05 -13.70 11.99
CA GLY A 263 7.33 -13.59 12.70
C GLY A 263 7.90 -12.17 12.84
N ALA A 264 7.14 -11.16 12.44
CA ALA A 264 7.49 -9.79 12.77
C ALA A 264 7.58 -9.57 14.30
N PRO A 265 8.42 -8.67 14.79
CA PRO A 265 8.58 -8.42 16.24
C PRO A 265 7.27 -8.07 16.94
N GLN A 266 6.35 -7.42 16.22
CA GLN A 266 5.04 -7.01 16.70
C GLN A 266 3.99 -8.14 16.61
N GLY A 267 4.39 -9.27 16.03
CA GLY A 267 3.54 -10.42 15.74
C GLY A 267 2.80 -10.32 14.42
N GLY A 268 2.66 -11.47 13.74
CA GLY A 268 2.08 -11.56 12.41
C GLY A 268 3.01 -11.08 11.31
N SER A 269 2.47 -10.32 10.38
CA SER A 269 3.21 -9.77 9.23
C SER A 269 3.90 -8.44 9.56
N GLY A 270 5.00 -8.15 8.87
CA GLY A 270 5.76 -6.91 8.97
C GLY A 270 6.86 -6.84 7.91
N GLU A 271 7.63 -5.75 7.87
CA GLU A 271 8.60 -5.52 6.82
C GLU A 271 9.97 -5.11 7.35
N GLN A 272 10.98 -5.86 6.97
CA GLN A 272 12.37 -5.52 7.20
C GLN A 272 13.01 -4.88 5.96
N TYR A 273 14.05 -4.09 6.17
CA TYR A 273 14.87 -3.56 5.10
C TYR A 273 16.35 -3.81 5.33
N PHE A 274 17.11 -3.87 4.26
CA PHE A 274 18.54 -4.00 4.24
C PHE A 274 19.14 -2.84 3.44
N LEU A 275 20.10 -2.13 4.01
CA LEU A 275 20.84 -1.08 3.32
C LEU A 275 22.15 -1.64 2.75
N GLY A 276 22.46 -1.28 1.51
CA GLY A 276 23.62 -1.84 0.85
C GLY A 276 23.97 -1.18 -0.48
N ASN A 277 24.67 -1.94 -1.30
CA ASN A 277 25.03 -1.56 -2.65
C ASN A 277 24.48 -2.58 -3.64
N PHE A 278 24.00 -2.11 -4.77
CA PHE A 278 23.55 -2.94 -5.88
C PHE A 278 24.30 -2.52 -7.15
N ASP A 279 25.03 -3.46 -7.75
CA ASP A 279 25.87 -3.24 -8.94
C ASP A 279 25.14 -3.54 -10.27
N GLY A 280 23.81 -3.66 -10.22
CA GLY A 280 22.97 -4.04 -11.36
C GLY A 280 22.80 -5.55 -11.53
N GLN A 281 23.50 -6.37 -10.74
CA GLN A 281 23.42 -7.83 -10.77
C GLN A 281 23.27 -8.44 -9.37
N SER A 282 23.95 -7.90 -8.36
CA SER A 282 23.98 -8.44 -7.00
C SER A 282 23.79 -7.35 -5.95
N PHE A 283 23.01 -7.66 -4.91
CA PHE A 283 22.87 -6.83 -3.73
C PHE A 283 23.87 -7.29 -2.65
N LYS A 284 24.63 -6.33 -2.13
CA LYS A 284 25.60 -6.55 -1.04
C LYS A 284 25.23 -5.69 0.15
N LEU A 285 25.02 -6.33 1.29
CA LEU A 285 24.71 -5.65 2.54
C LEU A 285 25.83 -4.70 2.94
N SER A 286 25.49 -3.48 3.38
CA SER A 286 26.44 -2.55 3.98
C SER A 286 26.97 -3.09 5.30
N THR A 287 28.23 -2.83 5.60
CA THR A 287 28.85 -3.13 6.89
C THR A 287 28.68 -1.99 7.89
N GLU A 288 28.05 -0.88 7.49
CA GLU A 288 27.83 0.28 8.37
C GLU A 288 26.74 -0.03 9.41
N THR A 289 26.85 0.61 10.58
CA THR A 289 25.84 0.54 11.63
C THR A 289 24.49 1.05 11.10
N GLY A 290 23.38 0.36 11.44
CA GLY A 290 22.04 0.70 10.96
C GLY A 290 21.75 0.24 9.55
N SER A 291 22.52 -0.72 9.02
CA SER A 291 22.31 -1.29 7.68
C SER A 291 21.10 -2.22 7.55
N HIS A 292 20.44 -2.52 8.66
CA HIS A 292 19.25 -3.37 8.73
C HIS A 292 18.27 -2.82 9.76
N GLY A 293 16.98 -2.88 9.47
CA GLY A 293 15.91 -2.43 10.36
C GLY A 293 14.51 -2.80 9.86
N TRP A 294 13.51 -2.20 10.48
CA TRP A 294 12.10 -2.38 10.12
C TRP A 294 11.57 -1.10 9.48
N THR A 295 10.80 -1.23 8.40
CA THR A 295 10.16 -0.08 7.77
C THR A 295 9.03 0.47 8.63
N ASN A 296 8.35 -0.41 9.38
CA ASN A 296 7.28 -0.04 10.29
C ASN A 296 7.36 -0.88 11.57
N TYR A 297 7.18 -0.23 12.71
CA TYR A 297 7.18 -0.86 14.03
C TYR A 297 5.77 -1.02 14.61
N GLY A 298 4.74 -0.50 13.94
CA GLY A 298 3.34 -0.80 14.20
C GLY A 298 2.97 -2.18 13.71
N LYS A 299 1.73 -2.58 13.94
CA LYS A 299 1.28 -3.92 13.63
C LYS A 299 0.66 -4.05 12.24
N ASP A 300 0.22 -2.94 11.65
CA ASP A 300 -0.58 -2.94 10.44
C ASP A 300 0.08 -2.15 9.29
N ASP A 301 1.18 -2.67 8.77
CA ASP A 301 1.80 -2.20 7.52
C ASP A 301 2.54 -3.38 6.89
N TYR A 302 2.08 -3.81 5.72
CA TYR A 302 2.62 -4.98 5.06
C TYR A 302 2.66 -4.81 3.54
N CYS A 303 3.59 -5.54 2.90
CA CYS A 303 3.78 -5.54 1.45
C CYS A 303 3.84 -4.13 0.83
N ALA A 304 4.45 -3.16 1.55
CA ALA A 304 4.62 -1.82 1.00
C ALA A 304 5.60 -1.86 -0.18
N ILE A 305 5.21 -1.33 -1.31
CA ILE A 305 6.04 -1.24 -2.52
C ILE A 305 6.16 0.20 -2.99
N SER A 306 7.12 0.46 -3.86
CA SER A 306 7.39 1.80 -4.38
C SER A 306 6.78 2.04 -5.75
N PHE A 307 6.54 3.33 -6.07
CA PHE A 307 6.12 3.75 -7.40
C PHE A 307 7.26 3.69 -8.40
N ASN A 308 7.03 2.99 -9.51
CA ASN A 308 7.85 3.09 -10.70
C ASN A 308 7.48 4.34 -11.53
N GLY A 309 8.40 4.75 -12.42
CA GLY A 309 8.12 5.79 -13.41
C GLY A 309 8.03 7.21 -12.88
N LEU A 310 8.30 7.45 -11.59
CA LEU A 310 8.33 8.80 -11.02
C LEU A 310 9.29 9.71 -11.81
N PRO A 311 9.00 11.02 -11.91
CA PRO A 311 9.88 11.97 -12.57
C PRO A 311 11.28 11.97 -11.96
N ALA A 312 12.29 12.27 -12.75
CA ALA A 312 13.67 12.32 -12.29
C ALA A 312 13.83 13.29 -11.11
N GLY A 313 14.55 12.86 -10.07
CA GLY A 313 14.79 13.66 -8.86
C GLY A 313 13.74 13.51 -7.76
N HIS A 314 12.63 12.80 -8.02
CA HIS A 314 11.72 12.44 -6.94
C HIS A 314 12.32 11.36 -6.05
N ALA A 315 12.09 11.49 -4.75
CA ALA A 315 12.37 10.44 -3.79
C ALA A 315 11.44 9.24 -4.04
N PRO A 316 11.85 8.01 -3.72
CA PRO A 316 10.93 6.88 -3.72
C PRO A 316 9.75 7.13 -2.79
N VAL A 317 8.56 6.72 -3.22
CA VAL A 317 7.33 6.80 -2.43
C VAL A 317 6.83 5.38 -2.22
N LEU A 318 6.66 4.98 -0.95
CA LEU A 318 6.07 3.70 -0.56
C LEU A 318 4.57 3.84 -0.28
N LEU A 319 3.83 2.80 -0.58
CA LEU A 319 2.45 2.58 -0.17
C LEU A 319 2.30 1.12 0.27
N GLY A 320 1.73 0.86 1.44
CA GLY A 320 1.58 -0.49 2.00
C GLY A 320 0.12 -0.86 2.27
N TRP A 321 -0.13 -2.14 2.47
CA TRP A 321 -1.40 -2.62 2.98
C TRP A 321 -1.47 -2.41 4.48
N MET A 322 -2.41 -1.58 4.92
CA MET A 322 -2.65 -1.31 6.34
C MET A 322 -3.49 -2.42 6.95
N ASN A 323 -2.83 -3.50 7.31
CA ASN A 323 -3.46 -4.66 7.95
C ASN A 323 -2.41 -5.67 8.45
N ASN A 324 -2.90 -6.78 9.06
CA ASN A 324 -2.05 -7.87 9.53
C ASN A 324 -2.75 -9.22 9.29
N TRP A 325 -2.03 -10.19 8.73
CA TRP A 325 -2.57 -11.52 8.41
C TRP A 325 -3.15 -12.27 9.60
N GLN A 326 -2.76 -11.91 10.86
CA GLN A 326 -3.32 -12.55 12.06
C GLN A 326 -4.82 -12.34 12.23
N TYR A 327 -5.39 -11.26 11.64
CA TYR A 327 -6.82 -10.92 11.83
C TYR A 327 -7.49 -10.28 10.60
N ALA A 328 -6.81 -10.16 9.49
CA ALA A 328 -7.29 -9.42 8.34
C ALA A 328 -8.70 -9.82 7.86
N ASN A 329 -9.03 -11.11 7.90
CA ASN A 329 -10.36 -11.63 7.54
C ASN A 329 -11.46 -11.36 8.59
N ARG A 330 -11.13 -10.74 9.74
CA ARG A 330 -12.05 -10.57 10.89
C ARG A 330 -12.36 -9.11 11.21
N LEU A 331 -11.89 -8.18 10.39
CA LEU A 331 -12.10 -6.75 10.64
C LEU A 331 -13.60 -6.40 10.62
N PRO A 332 -14.05 -5.44 11.45
CA PRO A 332 -15.46 -5.07 11.57
C PRO A 332 -15.89 -4.09 10.48
N THR A 333 -15.31 -4.17 9.30
CA THR A 333 -15.60 -3.29 8.16
C THR A 333 -16.51 -3.97 7.15
N SER A 334 -17.43 -3.22 6.55
CA SER A 334 -18.36 -3.65 5.51
C SER A 334 -18.85 -2.40 4.75
N PRO A 335 -19.03 -2.45 3.42
CA PRO A 335 -18.92 -3.57 2.49
C PRO A 335 -17.48 -3.83 1.97
N TRP A 336 -16.48 -3.14 2.47
CA TRP A 336 -15.07 -3.32 2.12
C TRP A 336 -14.28 -3.99 3.26
N ARG A 337 -13.10 -4.54 2.94
CA ARG A 337 -12.14 -5.02 3.92
C ARG A 337 -10.72 -4.82 3.44
N GLY A 338 -9.91 -4.14 4.26
CA GLY A 338 -8.56 -3.71 3.94
C GLY A 338 -8.50 -2.27 3.43
N GLN A 339 -7.36 -1.63 3.64
CA GLN A 339 -7.07 -0.25 3.22
C GLN A 339 -5.57 -0.09 3.03
N MET A 340 -5.14 0.96 2.32
CA MET A 340 -3.73 1.29 2.14
C MET A 340 -3.26 2.29 3.19
N SER A 341 -1.97 2.27 3.53
CA SER A 341 -1.33 3.34 4.31
C SER A 341 -1.31 4.66 3.52
N LEU A 342 -0.93 5.76 4.17
CA LEU A 342 -0.58 6.96 3.42
C LEU A 342 0.66 6.70 2.54
N PRO A 343 0.77 7.34 1.35
CA PRO A 343 2.01 7.33 0.61
C PRO A 343 3.09 8.07 1.40
N ARG A 344 4.30 7.49 1.46
CA ARG A 344 5.42 7.98 2.27
C ARG A 344 6.66 8.18 1.40
N GLU A 345 7.18 9.41 1.37
CA GLU A 345 8.48 9.69 0.74
C GLU A 345 9.61 9.12 1.60
N LEU A 346 10.58 8.47 0.93
CA LEU A 346 11.75 7.91 1.59
C LEU A 346 12.99 8.76 1.40
N SER A 347 13.74 8.93 2.46
CA SER A 347 15.11 9.37 2.47
C SER A 347 15.90 8.60 3.51
N PHE A 348 17.21 8.79 3.58
CA PHE A 348 17.96 8.30 4.72
C PHE A 348 18.68 9.44 5.44
N THR A 349 18.86 9.26 6.74
CA THR A 349 19.74 10.11 7.56
C THR A 349 20.94 9.30 8.03
N LYS A 350 22.09 9.99 8.18
CA LYS A 350 23.31 9.42 8.74
C LYS A 350 23.76 10.32 9.87
N ASP A 351 23.81 9.80 11.08
CA ASP A 351 24.25 10.48 12.30
C ASP A 351 25.15 9.56 13.13
N GLU A 352 25.51 9.98 14.35
CA GLU A 352 26.36 9.20 15.26
C GLU A 352 25.74 7.84 15.64
N ALA A 353 24.43 7.70 15.55
CA ALA A 353 23.74 6.43 15.81
C ALA A 353 23.71 5.49 14.59
N GLY A 354 24.22 5.93 13.44
CA GLY A 354 24.27 5.16 12.21
C GLY A 354 23.37 5.69 11.12
N ILE A 355 23.02 4.80 10.18
CA ILE A 355 22.11 5.10 9.06
C ILE A 355 20.71 4.62 9.41
N ALA A 356 19.70 5.46 9.17
CA ALA A 356 18.30 5.08 9.32
C ALA A 356 17.47 5.57 8.13
N LEU A 357 16.50 4.77 7.70
CA LEU A 357 15.47 5.23 6.77
C LEU A 357 14.60 6.27 7.47
N LYS A 358 14.28 7.32 6.74
CA LYS A 358 13.32 8.35 7.14
C LYS A 358 12.12 8.28 6.22
N GLN A 359 10.93 8.37 6.81
CA GLN A 359 9.65 8.34 6.13
C GLN A 359 8.88 9.63 6.42
N GLU A 360 8.41 10.31 5.37
CA GLU A 360 7.57 11.49 5.50
C GLU A 360 6.22 11.22 4.81
N PRO A 361 5.09 11.19 5.55
CA PRO A 361 3.80 10.94 4.95
C PRO A 361 3.34 12.12 4.08
N ILE A 362 2.79 11.81 2.92
CA ILE A 362 2.18 12.79 2.01
C ILE A 362 0.77 13.07 2.50
N VAL A 363 0.61 14.07 3.38
CA VAL A 363 -0.67 14.44 3.98
C VAL A 363 -0.95 15.94 3.89
N LYS A 364 0.09 16.75 3.68
CA LYS A 364 0.00 18.22 3.66
C LYS A 364 -1.09 18.79 2.74
N PRO A 365 -1.37 18.22 1.54
CA PRO A 365 -2.44 18.72 0.67
C PRO A 365 -3.85 18.61 1.28
N LEU A 366 -4.04 17.71 2.25
CA LEU A 366 -5.33 17.50 2.92
C LEU A 366 -5.57 18.44 4.09
N ARG A 367 -4.54 19.18 4.55
CA ARG A 367 -4.65 20.05 5.74
C ARG A 367 -5.71 21.14 5.55
N GLY A 368 -6.61 21.24 6.53
CA GLY A 368 -7.61 22.29 6.68
C GLY A 368 -7.24 23.30 7.76
N GLU A 369 -8.16 23.57 8.68
CA GLU A 369 -7.95 24.48 9.81
C GLU A 369 -6.87 23.96 10.75
N SER A 370 -6.13 24.88 11.34
CA SER A 370 -5.06 24.53 12.27
C SER A 370 -5.15 25.27 13.60
N ARG A 371 -4.71 24.61 14.66
CA ARG A 371 -4.63 25.18 16.02
C ARG A 371 -3.23 24.93 16.59
N SER A 372 -2.60 26.00 17.07
CA SER A 372 -1.30 25.91 17.74
C SER A 372 -1.45 25.36 19.15
N ILE A 373 -0.45 24.57 19.55
CA ILE A 373 -0.31 23.98 20.89
C ILE A 373 0.96 24.54 21.52
N SER A 374 0.87 25.01 22.77
CA SER A 374 2.01 25.41 23.56
C SER A 374 1.73 25.14 25.03
N VAL A 375 2.51 24.25 25.61
CA VAL A 375 2.49 23.94 27.04
C VAL A 375 3.86 24.29 27.61
N GLN A 376 3.91 25.31 28.46
CA GLN A 376 5.13 25.71 29.14
C GLN A 376 5.55 24.61 30.11
N SER A 377 6.83 24.60 30.47
CA SER A 377 7.39 23.61 31.39
C SER A 377 6.50 23.42 32.63
N SER A 378 5.94 22.24 32.77
CA SER A 378 5.09 21.84 33.89
C SER A 378 5.67 20.58 34.53
N THR A 379 5.63 20.51 35.84
CA THR A 379 6.04 19.33 36.60
C THR A 379 4.99 18.22 36.62
N ASP A 380 3.77 18.53 36.21
CA ASP A 380 2.70 17.55 36.06
C ASP A 380 1.97 17.77 34.72
N LEU A 381 2.24 16.91 33.77
CA LEU A 381 1.52 16.86 32.49
C LEU A 381 0.32 15.89 32.55
N SER A 382 0.18 15.16 33.65
CA SER A 382 -0.90 14.18 33.79
C SER A 382 -2.25 14.90 33.72
N GLY A 383 -2.98 14.64 32.64
CA GLY A 383 -4.29 15.25 32.43
C GLY A 383 -4.28 16.60 31.72
N VAL A 384 -3.14 17.14 31.29
CA VAL A 384 -3.12 18.38 30.49
C VAL A 384 -3.78 18.13 29.15
N LYS A 385 -4.98 18.72 28.99
CA LYS A 385 -5.77 18.62 27.76
C LYS A 385 -5.21 19.56 26.71
N LEU A 386 -4.85 19.03 25.54
CA LEU A 386 -4.42 19.80 24.38
C LEU A 386 -5.60 20.27 23.52
N GLY A 387 -6.75 19.62 23.65
CA GLY A 387 -7.97 19.94 22.91
C GLY A 387 -8.75 18.70 22.53
N ASP A 388 -9.83 18.92 21.79
CA ASP A 388 -10.63 17.88 21.16
C ASP A 388 -10.53 18.05 19.65
N GLU A 389 -10.39 16.94 18.93
CA GLU A 389 -10.36 16.88 17.48
C GLU A 389 -11.33 15.78 17.00
N THR A 390 -11.84 15.94 15.80
CA THR A 390 -12.65 14.90 15.14
C THR A 390 -11.86 14.30 13.99
N ALA A 391 -11.79 12.97 13.92
CA ALA A 391 -11.10 12.28 12.82
C ALA A 391 -11.76 12.56 11.46
N PRO A 392 -10.98 12.81 10.38
CA PRO A 392 -9.52 12.72 10.35
C PRO A 392 -8.81 14.03 10.77
N PHE A 393 -7.67 13.89 11.43
CA PHE A 393 -6.83 15.03 11.81
C PHE A 393 -5.35 14.64 11.87
N GLU A 394 -4.47 15.65 11.81
CA GLU A 394 -3.04 15.52 12.05
C GLU A 394 -2.65 16.25 13.33
N LEU A 395 -1.77 15.64 14.12
CA LEU A 395 -1.16 16.22 15.32
C LEU A 395 0.36 16.16 15.15
N ASP A 396 1.03 17.29 15.31
CA ASP A 396 2.50 17.39 15.27
C ASP A 396 2.98 18.03 16.57
N LEU A 397 3.81 17.31 17.33
CA LEU A 397 4.30 17.72 18.64
C LEU A 397 5.83 17.65 18.70
N HIS A 398 6.39 18.62 19.39
CA HIS A 398 7.79 18.64 19.77
C HIS A 398 7.91 18.74 21.28
N PHE A 399 8.62 17.80 21.91
CA PHE A 399 8.91 17.78 23.33
C PHE A 399 10.32 18.30 23.56
N ASP A 400 10.43 19.54 24.08
CA ASP A 400 11.72 20.21 24.26
C ASP A 400 12.44 19.71 25.52
N LYS A 401 13.62 19.13 25.31
CA LYS A 401 14.59 18.66 26.35
C LYS A 401 13.93 18.04 27.58
N PRO A 402 13.10 17.00 27.42
CA PRO A 402 12.38 16.43 28.53
C PRO A 402 13.33 15.90 29.61
N SER A 403 13.12 16.34 30.86
CA SER A 403 13.75 15.74 32.02
C SER A 403 13.02 14.48 32.48
N GLU A 404 11.80 14.30 32.03
CA GLU A 404 10.93 13.14 32.28
C GLU A 404 11.46 11.87 31.61
N GLN A 405 11.27 10.73 32.25
CA GLN A 405 11.69 9.43 31.70
C GLN A 405 10.65 8.81 30.78
N THR A 406 9.37 8.99 31.08
CA THR A 406 8.27 8.47 30.28
C THR A 406 7.20 9.54 30.10
N PHE A 407 6.96 9.94 28.87
CA PHE A 407 6.02 11.02 28.52
C PHE A 407 5.45 10.78 27.11
N GLY A 408 4.33 11.43 26.83
CA GLY A 408 3.70 11.31 25.52
C GLY A 408 2.29 11.86 25.48
N VAL A 409 1.46 11.29 24.60
CA VAL A 409 0.09 11.73 24.36
C VAL A 409 -0.86 10.53 24.33
N ARG A 410 -2.08 10.74 24.85
CA ARG A 410 -3.22 9.83 24.74
C ARG A 410 -4.32 10.49 23.90
N LEU A 411 -4.90 9.70 23.05
CA LEU A 411 -6.08 10.05 22.27
C LEU A 411 -7.27 9.26 22.83
N TYR A 412 -8.13 9.93 23.59
CA TYR A 412 -9.30 9.33 24.21
C TYR A 412 -10.51 9.42 23.28
N SER A 413 -11.06 8.29 22.85
CA SER A 413 -12.33 8.26 22.12
C SER A 413 -13.54 8.33 23.07
N ASP A 414 -13.38 7.91 24.33
CA ASP A 414 -14.31 8.08 25.45
C ASP A 414 -13.55 7.96 26.78
N GLU A 415 -14.26 7.89 27.93
CA GLU A 415 -13.65 7.83 29.26
C GLU A 415 -12.89 6.51 29.53
N ARG A 416 -13.10 5.46 28.74
CA ARG A 416 -12.52 4.12 28.95
C ARG A 416 -11.61 3.66 27.81
N HIS A 417 -11.69 4.31 26.66
CA HIS A 417 -10.96 3.89 25.46
C HIS A 417 -10.00 4.98 24.99
N TRP A 418 -8.77 4.61 24.76
CA TRP A 418 -7.72 5.49 24.26
C TRP A 418 -6.64 4.73 23.49
N THR A 419 -5.92 5.45 22.65
CA THR A 419 -4.66 5.03 22.06
C THR A 419 -3.55 5.89 22.65
N GLU A 420 -2.42 5.27 23.04
CA GLU A 420 -1.31 5.95 23.69
C GLU A 420 -0.05 5.91 22.84
N PHE A 421 0.67 7.04 22.80
CA PHE A 421 1.95 7.19 22.12
C PHE A 421 2.95 7.76 23.12
N GLY A 422 4.05 7.04 23.35
CA GLY A 422 4.97 7.43 24.42
C GLY A 422 6.44 7.22 24.10
N PHE A 423 7.25 8.12 24.60
CA PHE A 423 8.69 7.99 24.70
C PHE A 423 9.05 7.44 26.08
N ASN A 424 9.76 6.33 26.13
CA ASN A 424 10.33 5.78 27.35
C ASN A 424 11.86 5.81 27.26
N ARG A 425 12.46 6.86 27.80
CA ARG A 425 13.91 7.08 27.74
C ARG A 425 14.68 6.06 28.58
N GLN A 426 14.10 5.58 29.67
CA GLN A 426 14.75 4.59 30.53
C GLN A 426 14.90 3.24 29.85
N LYS A 427 13.88 2.85 29.07
CA LYS A 427 13.92 1.60 28.29
C LYS A 427 14.56 1.79 26.91
N GLY A 428 14.79 3.02 26.46
CA GLY A 428 15.25 3.31 25.10
C GLY A 428 14.23 2.92 24.02
N GLU A 429 12.95 3.19 24.26
CA GLU A 429 11.87 2.83 23.35
C GLU A 429 10.90 3.99 23.09
N PHE A 430 10.45 4.13 21.84
CA PHE A 430 9.18 4.75 21.50
C PHE A 430 8.13 3.64 21.40
N TYR A 431 6.89 3.91 21.82
CA TYR A 431 5.83 2.91 21.74
C TYR A 431 4.49 3.49 21.32
N MET A 432 3.68 2.64 20.74
CA MET A 432 2.27 2.86 20.50
C MET A 432 1.47 1.74 21.17
N ASP A 433 0.44 2.09 21.93
CA ASP A 433 -0.42 1.16 22.64
C ASP A 433 -1.88 1.37 22.25
N ARG A 434 -2.45 0.41 21.54
CA ARG A 434 -3.86 0.38 21.15
C ARG A 434 -4.69 -0.62 21.93
N SER A 435 -4.14 -1.21 22.99
CA SER A 435 -4.82 -2.27 23.76
C SER A 435 -6.17 -1.81 24.35
N GLN A 436 -6.35 -0.50 24.49
CA GLN A 436 -7.57 0.13 24.98
C GLN A 436 -8.28 0.99 23.92
N SER A 437 -7.97 0.82 22.60
CA SER A 437 -8.45 1.75 21.55
C SER A 437 -9.92 1.57 21.14
N GLY A 438 -10.62 0.55 21.64
CA GLY A 438 -12.00 0.24 21.28
C GLY A 438 -12.22 -1.23 20.95
N ALA A 439 -13.01 -1.52 19.89
CA ALA A 439 -13.32 -2.88 19.52
C ALA A 439 -12.08 -3.67 19.07
N ALA A 440 -11.95 -4.91 19.57
CA ALA A 440 -10.88 -5.82 19.21
C ALA A 440 -11.44 -7.00 18.39
N PRO A 441 -11.26 -7.01 17.07
CA PRO A 441 -11.84 -8.06 16.20
C PRO A 441 -11.19 -9.43 16.38
N SER A 442 -10.06 -9.51 17.07
CA SER A 442 -9.30 -10.73 17.31
C SER A 442 -8.51 -10.63 18.63
N PRO A 443 -8.22 -11.75 19.29
CA PRO A 443 -7.30 -11.78 20.46
C PRO A 443 -5.88 -11.26 20.14
N TYR A 444 -5.47 -11.29 18.88
CA TYR A 444 -4.16 -10.77 18.42
C TYR A 444 -4.18 -9.27 18.11
N PHE A 445 -5.37 -8.64 18.15
CA PHE A 445 -5.52 -7.24 17.79
C PHE A 445 -5.01 -6.28 18.88
N PRO A 446 -5.32 -6.43 20.16
CA PRO A 446 -4.77 -5.57 21.20
C PRO A 446 -3.24 -5.69 21.23
N ALA A 447 -2.57 -4.56 21.14
CA ALA A 447 -1.12 -4.55 21.04
C ALA A 447 -0.53 -3.28 21.66
N ARG A 448 0.63 -3.44 22.30
CA ARG A 448 1.60 -2.39 22.56
C ARG A 448 2.85 -2.73 21.76
N THR A 449 3.15 -1.92 20.77
CA THR A 449 4.30 -2.09 19.87
C THR A 449 5.41 -1.11 20.26
N THR A 450 6.66 -1.47 19.99
CA THR A 450 7.81 -0.68 20.40
C THR A 450 8.83 -0.56 19.27
N ALA A 451 9.51 0.59 19.21
CA ALA A 451 10.65 0.85 18.34
C ALA A 451 11.85 1.32 19.17
N PRO A 452 13.09 1.00 18.75
CA PRO A 452 14.28 1.55 19.38
C PRO A 452 14.31 3.08 19.33
N LEU A 453 14.56 3.71 20.48
CA LEU A 453 14.67 5.16 20.62
C LEU A 453 16.12 5.59 20.61
N VAL A 454 16.49 6.49 19.70
CA VAL A 454 17.82 7.11 19.69
C VAL A 454 17.76 8.41 20.50
N THR A 455 18.37 8.42 21.68
CA THR A 455 18.23 9.51 22.66
C THR A 455 18.85 10.84 22.21
N GLN A 456 19.76 10.81 21.23
CA GLN A 456 20.38 11.99 20.63
C GLN A 456 19.49 12.69 19.59
N ARG A 457 18.46 11.99 19.08
CA ARG A 457 17.51 12.56 18.13
C ARG A 457 16.42 13.36 18.83
N PRO A 458 15.78 14.31 18.12
CA PRO A 458 14.66 15.07 18.68
C PRO A 458 13.50 14.17 19.13
N TYR A 459 12.74 14.65 20.09
CA TYR A 459 11.50 13.99 20.54
C TYR A 459 10.30 14.62 19.81
N ASP A 460 10.31 14.47 18.49
CA ASP A 460 9.21 14.87 17.62
C ASP A 460 8.23 13.71 17.43
N LEU A 461 6.96 14.04 17.36
CA LEU A 461 5.89 13.07 17.16
C LEU A 461 4.81 13.65 16.25
N LYS A 462 4.67 13.11 15.06
CA LYS A 462 3.56 13.36 14.15
C LYS A 462 2.60 12.18 14.23
N ILE A 463 1.31 12.44 14.40
CA ILE A 463 0.25 11.42 14.40
C ILE A 463 -0.80 11.83 13.38
N ILE A 464 -1.17 10.90 12.51
CA ILE A 464 -2.31 11.03 11.62
C ILE A 464 -3.38 10.08 12.13
N VAL A 465 -4.54 10.62 12.45
CA VAL A 465 -5.68 9.86 12.95
C VAL A 465 -6.76 9.84 11.89
N ASP A 466 -7.20 8.65 11.50
CA ASP A 466 -8.36 8.45 10.66
C ASP A 466 -9.47 7.73 11.43
N ARG A 467 -10.61 7.47 10.80
CA ARG A 467 -11.76 6.83 11.45
C ARG A 467 -11.47 5.42 11.97
N SER A 468 -10.53 4.71 11.37
CA SER A 468 -10.19 3.33 11.72
C SER A 468 -8.70 3.06 11.81
N SER A 469 -7.87 4.09 11.86
CA SER A 469 -6.41 3.92 11.91
C SER A 469 -5.68 5.09 12.54
N VAL A 470 -4.45 4.80 12.97
CA VAL A 470 -3.47 5.79 13.40
C VAL A 470 -2.12 5.48 12.75
N GLU A 471 -1.47 6.51 12.24
CA GLU A 471 -0.07 6.46 11.81
C GLU A 471 0.75 7.42 12.66
N ALA A 472 1.82 6.93 13.25
CA ALA A 472 2.73 7.72 14.08
C ALA A 472 4.14 7.73 13.50
N TYR A 473 4.73 8.92 13.41
CA TYR A 473 6.08 9.13 12.94
C TYR A 473 6.86 9.87 14.02
N ALA A 474 7.83 9.20 14.62
CA ALA A 474 8.66 9.78 15.67
C ALA A 474 10.09 10.01 15.20
N GLN A 475 10.81 10.89 15.90
CA GLN A 475 12.21 11.22 15.63
C GLN A 475 12.44 11.62 14.16
N ASN A 476 11.67 12.62 13.69
CA ASN A 476 11.69 13.10 12.30
C ASN A 476 11.37 12.00 11.26
N GLY A 477 10.54 11.02 11.62
CA GLY A 477 10.13 9.95 10.71
C GLY A 477 11.14 8.81 10.57
N THR A 478 12.16 8.72 11.42
CA THR A 478 13.05 7.55 11.48
C THR A 478 12.40 6.37 12.22
N ILE A 479 11.31 6.60 12.90
CA ILE A 479 10.40 5.60 13.46
C ILE A 479 9.04 5.83 12.83
N ALA A 480 8.48 4.81 12.20
CA ALA A 480 7.10 4.79 11.70
C ALA A 480 6.34 3.65 12.39
N MET A 481 5.11 3.92 12.80
CA MET A 481 4.17 2.95 13.36
C MET A 481 2.79 3.16 12.77
N THR A 482 2.19 2.10 12.28
CA THR A 482 0.85 2.10 11.68
C THR A 482 0.00 1.05 12.36
N ASP A 483 -1.14 1.45 12.91
CA ASP A 483 -2.08 0.55 13.56
C ASP A 483 -3.54 0.86 13.17
N LEU A 484 -4.30 -0.18 12.91
CA LEU A 484 -5.75 -0.09 12.87
C LEU A 484 -6.31 0.13 14.28
N ILE A 485 -7.37 0.91 14.38
CA ILE A 485 -8.15 1.12 15.60
C ILE A 485 -9.64 1.11 15.26
N TYR A 486 -10.48 0.72 16.22
CA TYR A 486 -11.94 0.71 16.02
C TYR A 486 -12.63 1.38 17.20
N PRO A 487 -12.48 2.73 17.31
CA PRO A 487 -13.03 3.51 18.42
C PRO A 487 -14.58 3.55 18.35
N ALA A 488 -15.22 3.72 19.50
CA ALA A 488 -16.67 3.85 19.58
C ALA A 488 -17.20 5.18 19.00
N GLY A 489 -16.33 6.19 18.89
CA GLY A 489 -16.65 7.52 18.36
C GLY A 489 -15.50 8.09 17.55
N GLN A 490 -15.77 9.15 16.80
CA GLN A 490 -14.78 9.80 15.94
C GLN A 490 -14.08 11.01 16.61
N ASN A 491 -14.55 11.41 17.79
CA ASN A 491 -13.93 12.49 18.54
C ASN A 491 -12.78 11.95 19.40
N SER A 492 -11.68 12.68 19.40
CA SER A 492 -10.51 12.38 20.22
C SER A 492 -10.22 13.53 21.16
N ARG A 493 -10.30 13.27 22.48
CA ARG A 493 -9.73 14.19 23.48
C ARG A 493 -8.24 13.93 23.55
N ILE A 494 -7.45 14.92 23.19
CA ILE A 494 -5.99 14.84 23.17
C ILE A 494 -5.47 15.27 24.54
N GLN A 495 -4.71 14.40 25.19
CA GLN A 495 -4.21 14.64 26.54
C GLN A 495 -2.76 14.21 26.68
N LEU A 496 -1.93 15.07 27.26
CA LEU A 496 -0.55 14.73 27.61
C LEU A 496 -0.52 13.83 28.85
N PHE A 497 0.56 13.07 28.97
CA PHE A 497 0.90 12.35 30.19
C PHE A 497 2.40 12.38 30.48
N SER A 498 2.75 12.26 31.74
CA SER A 498 4.10 11.98 32.25
C SER A 498 4.00 11.10 33.49
N LEU A 499 5.01 10.25 33.73
CA LEU A 499 4.94 9.25 34.81
C LEU A 499 5.74 9.60 36.08
N SER A 500 6.68 10.55 36.02
CA SER A 500 7.50 10.88 37.18
C SER A 500 7.36 12.33 37.68
N GLY A 501 6.46 13.11 37.07
CA GLY A 501 6.19 14.49 37.49
C GLY A 501 7.34 15.46 37.23
N ARG A 502 8.23 15.16 36.27
CA ARG A 502 9.31 16.05 35.84
C ARG A 502 8.88 16.97 34.72
N ALA A 503 9.53 18.14 34.68
CA ALA A 503 9.15 19.15 33.73
C ALA A 503 9.34 18.73 32.25
N VAL A 504 8.32 18.96 31.44
CA VAL A 504 8.32 18.82 29.99
C VAL A 504 7.65 20.04 29.39
N SER A 505 8.27 20.63 28.38
CA SER A 505 7.64 21.65 27.53
C SER A 505 7.21 21.03 26.22
N VAL A 506 6.04 21.39 25.72
CA VAL A 506 5.48 20.84 24.49
C VAL A 506 5.05 21.98 23.58
N GLN A 507 5.47 21.93 22.34
CA GLN A 507 5.02 22.81 21.28
C GLN A 507 4.49 21.96 20.11
N GLY A 508 3.56 22.53 19.35
CA GLY A 508 3.03 21.78 18.22
C GLY A 508 1.82 22.43 17.57
N ARG A 509 1.15 21.63 16.78
CA ARG A 509 -0.04 22.06 16.03
C ARG A 509 -0.93 20.88 15.69
N THR A 510 -2.23 21.13 15.62
CA THR A 510 -3.19 20.23 14.97
C THR A 510 -3.68 20.83 13.66
N TRP A 511 -4.10 19.96 12.75
CA TRP A 511 -4.83 20.31 11.53
C TRP A 511 -6.00 19.34 11.37
N THR A 512 -7.17 19.89 11.05
CA THR A 512 -8.22 19.05 10.45
C THR A 512 -7.75 18.55 9.09
N LEU A 513 -8.17 17.35 8.68
CA LEU A 513 -7.86 16.81 7.37
C LEU A 513 -9.14 16.70 6.53
N LYS A 514 -9.03 17.05 5.25
CA LYS A 514 -10.12 16.91 4.29
C LYS A 514 -10.22 15.46 3.84
N SER A 515 -11.45 15.00 3.66
CA SER A 515 -11.70 13.67 3.07
C SER A 515 -11.21 13.61 1.62
N ILE A 516 -10.60 12.48 1.27
CA ILE A 516 -10.18 12.18 -0.12
C ILE A 516 -11.34 11.74 -1.02
N TRP A 517 -12.53 11.56 -0.48
CA TRP A 517 -13.71 11.06 -1.19
C TRP A 517 -14.66 12.16 -1.70
N LYS A 518 -14.31 13.42 -1.55
CA LYS A 518 -15.17 14.57 -1.89
C LYS A 518 -14.62 15.38 -3.05
#